data_43445245aca89c34103beb0ead0735c8
#
_entry.id   43445245aca89c34103beb0ead0735c8
#
_cell.length_a   1.000
_cell.length_b   1.000
_cell.length_c   1.000
_cell.angle_alpha   90.00
_cell.angle_beta   90.00
_cell.angle_gamma   90.00
#
_symmetry.space_group_name_H-M   'P 1'
#
loop_
_entity.id
_entity.type
_entity.pdbx_description
1 polymer ?
#
loop_
_entity_poly.entity_id
_entity_poly.type
_entity_poly.pdbx_seq_one_letter_code
_entity_poly.pdbx_strand_id
1 'polypeptide(L)'
;VLAATPANNEIAGRLAARLASGALVNVSGIAADGSAQMTIFGGSYETTSTATGQCPIYTLRPGAVEAAPQQVEAQPAPMPLPAATGKDVKVTSFTPAQKSARPEITEAKVVVAGGRGVGDEFGDVVEPLADALGAAVGATRDAVDEGFYDAAYQIGQTGVTVSPELYIGLGISGAIQHTSGMQTSGTIVVVNQDQDEPFFQIADLGVVGDLHEIAPALTEELKARQ
;
A
#
# COMPACT_ATOMS: atom_id res chain seq x y z
N VAL A 1 -4.04 -5.95 18.83
CA VAL A 1 -3.36 -5.70 17.54
C VAL A 1 -4.42 -5.48 16.49
N LEU A 2 -4.22 -4.49 15.60
CA LEU A 2 -5.08 -4.14 14.47
C LEU A 2 -4.23 -4.10 13.19
N ALA A 3 -4.84 -4.22 12.01
CA ALA A 3 -4.13 -3.92 10.76
C ALA A 3 -3.89 -2.40 10.65
N ALA A 4 -2.75 -1.99 10.12
CA ALA A 4 -2.40 -0.58 9.97
C ALA A 4 -3.14 0.04 8.76
N THR A 5 -4.39 0.38 8.97
CA THR A 5 -5.23 1.15 8.05
C THR A 5 -5.58 2.50 8.67
N PRO A 6 -5.95 3.52 7.89
CA PRO A 6 -6.36 4.82 8.43
C PRO A 6 -7.45 4.70 9.49
N ALA A 7 -8.50 3.90 9.25
CA ALA A 7 -9.58 3.67 10.19
C ALA A 7 -9.10 2.98 11.48
N ASN A 8 -8.26 1.96 11.37
CA ASN A 8 -7.74 1.24 12.52
C ASN A 8 -6.72 2.07 13.32
N ASN A 9 -5.96 2.94 12.66
CA ASN A 9 -5.06 3.87 13.35
C ASN A 9 -5.86 4.88 14.18
N GLU A 10 -7.01 5.37 13.69
CA GLU A 10 -7.93 6.20 14.48
C GLU A 10 -8.49 5.42 15.68
N ILE A 11 -8.92 4.18 15.47
CA ILE A 11 -9.40 3.31 16.57
C ILE A 11 -8.29 3.11 17.61
N ALA A 12 -7.07 2.82 17.18
CA ALA A 12 -5.91 2.63 18.06
C ALA A 12 -5.65 3.89 18.92
N GLY A 13 -5.68 5.08 18.31
CA GLY A 13 -5.50 6.35 19.04
C GLY A 13 -6.61 6.60 20.06
N ARG A 14 -7.87 6.33 19.68
CA ARG A 14 -9.02 6.47 20.61
C ARG A 14 -8.97 5.46 21.77
N LEU A 15 -8.56 4.23 21.50
CA LEU A 15 -8.38 3.22 22.54
C LEU A 15 -7.23 3.58 23.48
N ALA A 16 -6.09 4.04 22.95
CA ALA A 16 -4.96 4.48 23.74
C ALA A 16 -5.35 5.58 24.73
N ALA A 17 -6.10 6.57 24.29
CA ALA A 17 -6.60 7.64 25.15
C ALA A 17 -7.58 7.12 26.22
N ARG A 18 -8.49 6.21 25.88
CA ARG A 18 -9.47 5.66 26.83
C ARG A 18 -8.84 4.74 27.86
N LEU A 19 -7.83 3.99 27.50
CA LEU A 19 -7.15 3.01 28.35
C LEU A 19 -5.92 3.59 29.06
N ALA A 20 -5.62 4.88 28.85
CA ALA A 20 -4.40 5.52 29.32
C ALA A 20 -3.15 4.68 29.00
N SER A 21 -3.09 4.15 27.78
CA SER A 21 -2.04 3.25 27.32
C SER A 21 -1.35 3.78 26.07
N GLY A 22 -0.13 3.33 25.82
CA GLY A 22 0.61 3.68 24.62
C GLY A 22 0.08 2.95 23.38
N ALA A 23 0.22 3.57 22.21
CA ALA A 23 -0.01 2.93 20.92
C ALA A 23 1.23 3.07 20.03
N LEU A 24 1.63 1.97 19.38
CA LEU A 24 2.63 1.95 18.33
C LEU A 24 1.92 1.62 17.02
N VAL A 25 1.98 2.56 16.09
CA VAL A 25 1.24 2.43 14.82
C VAL A 25 2.18 2.10 13.67
N ASN A 26 1.65 1.35 12.69
CA ASN A 26 2.38 0.96 11.49
C ASN A 26 3.68 0.18 11.77
N VAL A 27 3.65 -0.71 12.78
CA VAL A 27 4.80 -1.53 13.14
C VAL A 27 5.03 -2.64 12.11
N SER A 28 6.29 -3.02 11.90
CA SER A 28 6.67 -4.12 10.99
C SER A 28 6.77 -5.47 11.69
N GLY A 29 6.85 -5.48 13.01
CA GLY A 29 6.91 -6.69 13.82
C GLY A 29 6.64 -6.41 15.29
N ILE A 30 6.22 -7.44 16.04
CA ILE A 30 5.98 -7.38 17.48
C ILE A 30 6.69 -8.58 18.10
N ALA A 31 7.60 -8.33 19.03
CA ALA A 31 8.32 -9.37 19.75
C ALA A 31 7.51 -9.89 20.96
N ALA A 32 7.92 -11.04 21.50
CA ALA A 32 7.25 -11.68 22.62
C ALA A 32 7.27 -10.84 23.92
N ASP A 33 8.24 -9.95 24.06
CA ASP A 33 8.34 -9.01 25.19
C ASP A 33 7.46 -7.75 25.04
N GLY A 34 6.72 -7.65 23.91
CA GLY A 34 5.88 -6.50 23.58
C GLY A 34 6.62 -5.34 22.95
N SER A 35 7.93 -5.46 22.66
CA SER A 35 8.63 -4.49 21.84
C SER A 35 8.19 -4.60 20.39
N ALA A 36 8.17 -3.48 19.65
CA ALA A 36 7.76 -3.45 18.26
C ALA A 36 8.81 -2.81 17.38
N GLN A 37 9.03 -3.38 16.22
CA GLN A 37 9.92 -2.87 15.18
C GLN A 37 9.17 -1.89 14.29
N MET A 38 9.83 -0.81 13.95
CA MET A 38 9.28 0.25 13.10
C MET A 38 10.36 0.75 12.16
N THR A 39 9.98 1.01 10.91
CA THR A 39 10.81 1.76 9.98
C THR A 39 10.32 3.19 9.92
N ILE A 40 11.22 4.16 10.02
CA ILE A 40 10.90 5.60 9.98
C ILE A 40 11.72 6.29 8.90
N PHE A 41 11.28 7.49 8.50
CA PHE A 41 11.90 8.29 7.43
C PHE A 41 12.08 7.49 6.14
N GLY A 42 10.98 6.87 5.67
CA GLY A 42 10.99 6.10 4.41
C GLY A 42 11.89 4.87 4.42
N GLY A 43 12.09 4.25 5.59
CA GLY A 43 12.93 3.06 5.73
C GLY A 43 14.40 3.34 6.04
N SER A 44 14.81 4.61 6.14
CA SER A 44 16.20 4.99 6.43
C SER A 44 16.66 4.57 7.83
N TYR A 45 15.73 4.36 8.75
CA TYR A 45 16.02 3.94 10.10
C TYR A 45 15.10 2.82 10.55
N GLU A 46 15.67 1.80 11.16
CA GLU A 46 14.95 0.80 11.92
C GLU A 46 15.00 1.14 13.41
N THR A 47 13.87 1.10 14.07
CA THR A 47 13.76 1.38 15.50
C THR A 47 13.01 0.28 16.20
N THR A 48 13.37 0.04 17.47
CA THR A 48 12.60 -0.82 18.37
C THR A 48 12.02 0.05 19.48
N SER A 49 10.72 -0.02 19.66
CA SER A 49 10.00 0.81 20.65
C SER A 49 9.11 -0.05 21.51
N THR A 50 8.83 0.41 22.72
CA THR A 50 7.92 -0.25 23.66
C THR A 50 6.80 0.70 24.03
N ALA A 51 5.55 0.24 23.93
CA ALA A 51 4.41 0.99 24.41
C ALA A 51 4.23 0.79 25.91
N THR A 52 3.98 1.88 26.62
CA THR A 52 3.72 1.86 28.07
C THR A 52 2.23 1.72 28.35
N GLY A 53 1.88 1.27 29.56
CA GLY A 53 0.51 1.11 30.02
C GLY A 53 0.10 -0.37 30.18
N GLN A 54 -1.11 -0.60 30.69
CA GLN A 54 -1.59 -1.94 31.00
C GLN A 54 -2.09 -2.71 29.75
N CYS A 55 -2.41 -2.00 28.69
CA CYS A 55 -2.94 -2.58 27.45
C CYS A 55 -2.28 -1.92 26.23
N PRO A 56 -1.03 -2.25 25.91
CA PRO A 56 -0.35 -1.73 24.74
C PRO A 56 -1.13 -2.02 23.46
N ILE A 57 -1.20 -1.03 22.57
CA ILE A 57 -1.97 -1.11 21.33
C ILE A 57 -1.00 -1.04 20.16
N TYR A 58 -1.20 -1.91 19.17
CA TYR A 58 -0.36 -1.99 17.99
C TYR A 58 -1.21 -1.98 16.74
N THR A 59 -0.76 -1.24 15.71
CA THR A 59 -1.25 -1.47 14.35
C THR A 59 -0.12 -2.03 13.51
N LEU A 60 -0.34 -3.23 12.96
CA LEU A 60 0.65 -3.99 12.19
C LEU A 60 0.50 -3.67 10.70
N ARG A 61 1.61 -3.37 10.05
CA ARG A 61 1.66 -3.10 8.61
C ARG A 61 1.18 -4.32 7.83
N PRO A 62 0.26 -4.17 6.86
CA PRO A 62 -0.10 -5.25 5.95
C PRO A 62 1.12 -5.79 5.23
N GLY A 63 1.18 -7.12 5.06
CA GLY A 63 2.32 -7.79 4.42
C GLY A 63 3.62 -7.88 5.23
N ALA A 64 3.71 -7.24 6.41
CA ALA A 64 4.94 -7.24 7.23
C ALA A 64 5.24 -8.59 7.90
N VAL A 65 4.26 -9.46 8.02
CA VAL A 65 4.38 -10.79 8.65
C VAL A 65 3.77 -11.82 7.72
N GLU A 66 4.53 -12.90 7.48
CA GLU A 66 4.00 -14.06 6.76
C GLU A 66 2.95 -14.76 7.63
N ALA A 67 1.73 -14.85 7.13
CA ALA A 67 0.64 -15.47 7.88
C ALA A 67 0.69 -16.98 7.72
N ALA A 68 0.59 -17.70 8.84
CA ALA A 68 0.35 -19.15 8.87
C ALA A 68 -1.12 -19.40 9.28
N PRO A 69 -2.08 -19.33 8.35
CA PRO A 69 -3.48 -19.43 8.67
C PRO A 69 -3.80 -20.82 9.24
N GLN A 70 -4.57 -20.84 10.32
CA GLN A 70 -5.12 -22.07 10.90
C GLN A 70 -6.64 -22.04 10.75
N GLN A 71 -7.22 -23.17 10.37
CA GLN A 71 -8.65 -23.31 10.33
C GLN A 71 -9.20 -23.36 11.76
N VAL A 72 -9.99 -22.36 12.13
CA VAL A 72 -10.67 -22.29 13.42
C VAL A 72 -12.17 -22.11 13.21
N GLU A 73 -12.98 -22.70 14.08
CA GLU A 73 -14.41 -22.45 14.08
C GLU A 73 -14.69 -21.12 14.77
N ALA A 74 -15.16 -20.12 13.99
CA ALA A 74 -15.48 -18.82 14.52
C ALA A 74 -16.80 -18.87 15.31
N GLN A 75 -16.77 -18.44 16.57
CA GLN A 75 -17.97 -18.28 17.41
C GLN A 75 -18.25 -16.77 17.54
N PRO A 76 -19.16 -16.19 16.74
CA PRO A 76 -19.52 -14.79 16.86
C PRO A 76 -20.30 -14.55 18.16
N ALA A 77 -19.87 -13.57 18.95
CA ALA A 77 -20.58 -13.11 20.13
C ALA A 77 -21.21 -11.74 19.85
N PRO A 78 -22.51 -11.54 20.13
CA PRO A 78 -23.12 -10.23 20.00
C PRO A 78 -22.56 -9.25 21.02
N MET A 79 -22.16 -8.05 20.58
CA MET A 79 -21.72 -6.98 21.46
C MET A 79 -22.66 -5.78 21.31
N PRO A 80 -23.23 -5.25 22.40
CA PRO A 80 -24.06 -4.06 22.32
C PRO A 80 -23.20 -2.84 21.94
N LEU A 81 -23.64 -2.09 20.95
CA LEU A 81 -23.01 -0.82 20.63
C LEU A 81 -23.40 0.25 21.65
N PRO A 82 -22.46 1.07 22.13
CA PRO A 82 -22.78 2.20 22.98
C PRO A 82 -23.66 3.20 22.21
N ALA A 83 -24.52 3.92 22.92
CA ALA A 83 -25.32 4.96 22.31
C ALA A 83 -24.43 6.07 21.74
N ALA A 84 -24.78 6.56 20.55
CA ALA A 84 -24.08 7.67 19.94
C ALA A 84 -24.18 8.94 20.80
N THR A 85 -23.11 9.70 20.86
CA THR A 85 -23.02 10.96 21.62
C THR A 85 -22.97 12.14 20.67
N GLY A 86 -23.17 13.36 21.18
CA GLY A 86 -23.03 14.58 20.38
C GLY A 86 -21.59 14.90 19.91
N LYS A 87 -20.62 14.08 20.34
CA LYS A 87 -19.21 14.19 19.92
C LYS A 87 -18.84 13.19 18.83
N ASP A 88 -19.75 12.32 18.45
CA ASP A 88 -19.49 11.31 17.44
C ASP A 88 -19.68 11.90 16.04
N VAL A 89 -18.80 11.52 15.12
CA VAL A 89 -18.93 11.87 13.71
C VAL A 89 -20.04 11.02 13.09
N LYS A 90 -20.97 11.68 12.40
CA LYS A 90 -22.03 11.01 11.68
C LYS A 90 -21.71 11.00 10.19
N VAL A 91 -21.69 9.82 9.58
CA VAL A 91 -21.65 9.68 8.12
C VAL A 91 -22.98 10.16 7.55
N THR A 92 -22.96 11.23 6.78
CA THR A 92 -24.17 11.84 6.19
C THR A 92 -24.51 11.27 4.82
N SER A 93 -23.48 10.82 4.09
CA SER A 93 -23.65 10.15 2.80
C SER A 93 -22.47 9.18 2.58
N PHE A 94 -22.74 8.11 1.88
CA PHE A 94 -21.73 7.15 1.43
C PHE A 94 -22.00 6.80 -0.02
N THR A 95 -21.04 7.06 -0.88
CA THR A 95 -21.07 6.63 -2.28
C THR A 95 -20.09 5.49 -2.45
N PRO A 96 -20.55 4.25 -2.66
CA PRO A 96 -19.65 3.12 -2.89
C PRO A 96 -18.79 3.38 -4.13
N ALA A 97 -17.51 2.99 -4.08
CA ALA A 97 -16.68 2.95 -5.26
C ALA A 97 -17.30 2.00 -6.30
N GLN A 98 -17.24 2.37 -7.57
CA GLN A 98 -17.64 1.44 -8.63
C GLN A 98 -16.70 0.25 -8.62
N LYS A 99 -17.26 -0.96 -8.62
CA LYS A 99 -16.46 -2.18 -8.71
C LYS A 99 -15.72 -2.18 -10.04
N SER A 100 -14.42 -2.10 -9.99
CA SER A 100 -13.54 -2.35 -11.12
C SER A 100 -13.48 -3.87 -11.41
N ALA A 101 -13.17 -4.24 -12.66
CA ALA A 101 -12.81 -5.61 -12.99
C ALA A 101 -11.44 -6.00 -12.38
N ARG A 102 -10.62 -5.00 -12.07
CA ARG A 102 -9.30 -5.17 -11.43
C ARG A 102 -9.45 -5.31 -9.91
N PRO A 103 -8.51 -6.01 -9.24
CA PRO A 103 -8.51 -6.12 -7.77
C PRO A 103 -8.36 -4.75 -7.10
N GLU A 104 -8.83 -4.65 -5.86
CA GLU A 104 -8.61 -3.47 -5.02
C GLU A 104 -7.11 -3.27 -4.78
N ILE A 105 -6.62 -2.04 -4.96
CA ILE A 105 -5.19 -1.72 -4.96
C ILE A 105 -4.48 -2.11 -3.67
N THR A 106 -5.17 -2.01 -2.53
CA THR A 106 -4.61 -2.34 -1.21
C THR A 106 -4.56 -3.84 -0.90
N GLU A 107 -5.26 -4.67 -1.70
CA GLU A 107 -5.37 -6.12 -1.52
C GLU A 107 -4.76 -6.89 -2.69
N ALA A 108 -4.34 -6.19 -3.74
CA ALA A 108 -3.80 -6.79 -4.96
C ALA A 108 -2.47 -7.48 -4.70
N LYS A 109 -2.30 -8.69 -5.26
CA LYS A 109 -1.02 -9.42 -5.25
C LYS A 109 -0.01 -8.85 -6.22
N VAL A 110 -0.49 -8.23 -7.28
CA VAL A 110 0.32 -7.58 -8.31
C VAL A 110 -0.19 -6.16 -8.50
N VAL A 111 0.72 -5.20 -8.54
CA VAL A 111 0.43 -3.79 -8.81
C VAL A 111 1.32 -3.32 -9.97
N VAL A 112 0.70 -2.72 -10.97
CA VAL A 112 1.41 -1.97 -12.03
C VAL A 112 1.13 -0.49 -11.82
N ALA A 113 2.16 0.29 -11.58
CA ALA A 113 2.02 1.71 -11.28
C ALA A 113 2.74 2.58 -12.32
N GLY A 114 2.09 3.66 -12.69
CA GLY A 114 2.64 4.68 -13.58
C GLY A 114 3.08 5.93 -12.82
N GLY A 115 4.19 6.50 -13.26
CA GLY A 115 4.66 7.81 -12.85
C GLY A 115 4.35 8.88 -13.90
N ARG A 116 4.91 10.08 -13.66
CA ARG A 116 4.83 11.19 -14.62
C ARG A 116 5.39 10.82 -16.00
N GLY A 117 6.37 9.91 -16.06
CA GLY A 117 6.96 9.46 -17.32
C GLY A 117 6.01 8.72 -18.25
N VAL A 118 4.85 8.24 -17.77
CA VAL A 118 3.79 7.63 -18.61
C VAL A 118 2.98 8.70 -19.36
N GLY A 119 2.89 9.92 -18.80
CA GLY A 119 2.03 10.96 -19.36
C GLY A 119 0.55 10.59 -19.25
N ASP A 120 -0.23 10.96 -20.23
CA ASP A 120 -1.68 10.69 -20.36
C ASP A 120 -1.98 9.29 -20.95
N GLU A 121 -0.97 8.46 -21.18
CA GLU A 121 -1.08 7.15 -21.84
C GLU A 121 -1.30 5.98 -20.86
N PHE A 122 -1.84 6.24 -19.67
CA PHE A 122 -2.14 5.15 -18.70
C PHE A 122 -3.05 4.07 -19.30
N GLY A 123 -4.05 4.47 -20.09
CA GLY A 123 -4.98 3.56 -20.75
C GLY A 123 -4.32 2.66 -21.80
N ASP A 124 -3.24 3.09 -22.40
CA ASP A 124 -2.55 2.39 -23.48
C ASP A 124 -1.31 1.61 -23.01
N VAL A 125 -0.71 2.03 -21.89
CA VAL A 125 0.56 1.48 -21.41
C VAL A 125 0.40 0.71 -20.10
N VAL A 126 -0.17 1.34 -19.06
CA VAL A 126 -0.25 0.78 -17.71
C VAL A 126 -1.40 -0.22 -17.59
N GLU A 127 -2.57 0.16 -18.04
CA GLU A 127 -3.79 -0.64 -17.90
C GLU A 127 -3.74 -1.98 -18.64
N PRO A 128 -3.27 -2.05 -19.91
CA PRO A 128 -3.18 -3.33 -20.61
C PRO A 128 -2.19 -4.31 -19.98
N LEU A 129 -1.08 -3.79 -19.40
CA LEU A 129 -0.12 -4.61 -18.68
C LEU A 129 -0.71 -5.12 -17.36
N ALA A 130 -1.44 -4.26 -16.64
CA ALA A 130 -2.13 -4.65 -15.42
C ALA A 130 -3.20 -5.73 -15.70
N ASP A 131 -3.97 -5.56 -16.78
CA ASP A 131 -4.99 -6.54 -17.18
C ASP A 131 -4.39 -7.89 -17.56
N ALA A 132 -3.27 -7.91 -18.29
CA ALA A 132 -2.55 -9.13 -18.63
C ALA A 132 -2.01 -9.88 -17.41
N LEU A 133 -1.76 -9.18 -16.31
CA LEU A 133 -1.25 -9.75 -15.06
C LEU A 133 -2.36 -10.00 -14.01
N GLY A 134 -3.62 -9.61 -14.29
CA GLY A 134 -4.67 -9.59 -13.27
C GLY A 134 -4.33 -8.65 -12.09
N ALA A 135 -3.60 -7.57 -12.38
CA ALA A 135 -3.06 -6.64 -11.41
C ALA A 135 -3.99 -5.46 -11.12
N ALA A 136 -3.75 -4.78 -10.01
CA ALA A 136 -4.28 -3.44 -9.78
C ALA A 136 -3.41 -2.40 -10.48
N VAL A 137 -4.03 -1.27 -10.85
CA VAL A 137 -3.30 -0.10 -11.36
C VAL A 137 -3.05 0.87 -10.21
N GLY A 138 -1.85 1.45 -10.17
CA GLY A 138 -1.47 2.51 -9.26
C GLY A 138 -0.90 3.73 -9.99
N ALA A 139 -0.84 4.86 -9.31
CA ALA A 139 -0.26 6.08 -9.83
C ALA A 139 0.60 6.79 -8.80
N THR A 140 1.62 7.53 -9.24
CA THR A 140 2.33 8.44 -8.36
C THR A 140 1.51 9.71 -8.14
N ARG A 141 1.83 10.46 -7.07
CA ARG A 141 1.22 11.76 -6.83
C ARG A 141 1.40 12.71 -8.01
N ASP A 142 2.59 12.76 -8.61
CA ASP A 142 2.87 13.63 -9.74
C ASP A 142 1.95 13.33 -10.94
N ALA A 143 1.70 12.05 -11.23
CA ALA A 143 0.77 11.64 -12.28
C ALA A 143 -0.68 12.04 -11.98
N VAL A 144 -1.09 11.96 -10.71
CA VAL A 144 -2.43 12.38 -10.25
C VAL A 144 -2.57 13.90 -10.29
N ASP A 145 -1.57 14.65 -9.81
CA ASP A 145 -1.59 16.12 -9.80
C ASP A 145 -1.61 16.70 -11.22
N GLU A 146 -1.01 16.02 -12.20
CA GLU A 146 -1.08 16.36 -13.63
C GLU A 146 -2.40 15.91 -14.30
N GLY A 147 -3.24 15.15 -13.59
CA GLY A 147 -4.52 14.68 -14.09
C GLY A 147 -4.44 13.45 -15.00
N PHE A 148 -3.32 12.74 -15.03
CA PHE A 148 -3.13 11.55 -15.87
C PHE A 148 -3.87 10.34 -15.33
N TYR A 149 -4.09 10.26 -14.00
CA TYR A 149 -4.86 9.18 -13.39
C TYR A 149 -5.65 9.66 -12.16
N ASP A 150 -6.66 8.87 -11.74
CA ASP A 150 -7.53 9.24 -10.62
C ASP A 150 -6.82 9.13 -9.26
N ALA A 151 -7.06 10.10 -8.38
CA ALA A 151 -6.49 10.18 -7.04
C ALA A 151 -6.80 8.98 -6.13
N ALA A 152 -7.87 8.23 -6.41
CA ALA A 152 -8.21 7.01 -5.68
C ALA A 152 -7.13 5.91 -5.82
N TYR A 153 -6.30 5.98 -6.85
CA TYR A 153 -5.23 5.02 -7.15
C TYR A 153 -3.83 5.54 -6.78
N GLN A 154 -3.76 6.68 -6.08
CA GLN A 154 -2.48 7.25 -5.68
C GLN A 154 -1.79 6.39 -4.62
N ILE A 155 -0.53 6.01 -4.90
CA ILE A 155 0.35 5.30 -3.96
C ILE A 155 1.37 6.26 -3.37
N GLY A 156 1.57 6.20 -2.05
CA GLY A 156 2.59 7.01 -1.37
C GLY A 156 2.13 7.54 -0.02
N GLN A 157 2.87 8.47 0.54
CA GLN A 157 2.61 9.07 1.86
C GLN A 157 1.23 9.73 1.98
N THR A 158 0.73 10.30 0.90
CA THR A 158 -0.57 11.00 0.84
C THR A 158 -1.64 10.21 0.10
N GLY A 159 -1.33 9.01 -0.31
CA GLY A 159 -2.23 8.05 -0.94
C GLY A 159 -2.36 6.78 -0.11
N VAL A 160 -2.54 5.66 -0.79
CA VAL A 160 -2.60 4.34 -0.16
C VAL A 160 -1.20 3.72 -0.03
N THR A 161 -1.04 2.85 0.97
CA THR A 161 0.13 1.99 1.10
C THR A 161 -0.22 0.60 0.60
N VAL A 162 0.66 0.04 -0.23
CA VAL A 162 0.51 -1.29 -0.83
C VAL A 162 1.72 -2.16 -0.50
N SER A 163 1.52 -3.47 -0.42
CA SER A 163 2.57 -4.47 -0.20
C SER A 163 2.28 -5.71 -1.05
N PRO A 164 2.24 -5.57 -2.39
CA PRO A 164 1.99 -6.69 -3.29
C PRO A 164 3.17 -7.68 -3.31
N GLU A 165 2.93 -8.89 -3.82
CA GLU A 165 3.99 -9.84 -4.12
C GLU A 165 4.89 -9.34 -5.26
N LEU A 166 4.30 -8.63 -6.25
CA LEU A 166 5.01 -8.02 -7.38
C LEU A 166 4.54 -6.57 -7.58
N TYR A 167 5.47 -5.65 -7.63
CA TYR A 167 5.28 -4.26 -7.97
C TYR A 167 6.06 -3.90 -9.25
N ILE A 168 5.37 -3.38 -10.26
CA ILE A 168 6.00 -2.90 -11.51
C ILE A 168 5.80 -1.39 -11.59
N GLY A 169 6.89 -0.65 -11.57
CA GLY A 169 6.89 0.81 -11.69
C GLY A 169 7.36 1.27 -13.07
N LEU A 170 6.52 2.03 -13.76
CA LEU A 170 6.76 2.55 -15.10
C LEU A 170 6.92 4.08 -15.06
N GLY A 171 8.09 4.58 -15.45
CA GLY A 171 8.36 6.02 -15.51
C GLY A 171 8.25 6.75 -14.16
N ILE A 172 8.65 6.09 -13.09
CA ILE A 172 8.65 6.59 -11.71
C ILE A 172 10.07 6.95 -11.30
N SER A 173 10.27 8.13 -10.73
CA SER A 173 11.59 8.59 -10.26
C SER A 173 12.06 7.91 -8.97
N GLY A 174 11.12 7.50 -8.12
CA GLY A 174 11.44 6.88 -6.83
C GLY A 174 11.63 7.87 -5.69
N ALA A 175 10.97 9.01 -5.76
CA ALA A 175 10.91 9.94 -4.63
C ALA A 175 10.39 9.24 -3.36
N ILE A 176 10.94 9.62 -2.20
CA ILE A 176 10.61 8.98 -0.90
C ILE A 176 9.10 9.03 -0.59
N GLN A 177 8.39 10.05 -1.09
CA GLN A 177 6.96 10.18 -0.93
C GLN A 177 6.19 9.04 -1.61
N HIS A 178 6.71 8.50 -2.72
CA HIS A 178 6.13 7.36 -3.40
C HIS A 178 6.63 6.04 -2.81
N THR A 179 7.94 5.89 -2.68
CA THR A 179 8.56 4.62 -2.24
C THR A 179 8.11 4.19 -0.86
N SER A 180 7.85 5.14 0.06
CA SER A 180 7.28 4.83 1.39
C SER A 180 5.91 4.14 1.33
N GLY A 181 5.19 4.26 0.23
CA GLY A 181 3.89 3.61 0.02
C GLY A 181 3.99 2.21 -0.61
N MET A 182 5.17 1.76 -1.10
CA MET A 182 5.29 0.47 -1.80
C MET A 182 6.58 -0.32 -1.52
N GLN A 183 7.54 0.24 -0.82
CA GLN A 183 8.85 -0.39 -0.58
C GLN A 183 8.82 -1.73 0.17
N THR A 184 7.68 -2.10 0.74
CA THR A 184 7.46 -3.40 1.39
C THR A 184 6.93 -4.46 0.43
N SER A 185 6.89 -4.19 -0.88
CA SER A 185 6.56 -5.15 -1.92
C SER A 185 7.56 -6.31 -1.96
N GLY A 186 7.09 -7.50 -2.31
CA GLY A 186 7.92 -8.70 -2.35
C GLY A 186 9.00 -8.65 -3.44
N THR A 187 8.61 -8.25 -4.65
CA THR A 187 9.53 -8.04 -5.80
C THR A 187 9.20 -6.71 -6.45
N ILE A 188 10.22 -5.91 -6.71
CA ILE A 188 10.10 -4.59 -7.32
C ILE A 188 10.78 -4.59 -8.68
N VAL A 189 10.01 -4.33 -9.73
CA VAL A 189 10.48 -4.16 -11.10
C VAL A 189 10.34 -2.70 -11.50
N VAL A 190 11.37 -2.11 -12.07
CA VAL A 190 11.40 -0.70 -12.48
C VAL A 190 11.73 -0.61 -13.96
N VAL A 191 10.94 0.16 -14.71
CA VAL A 191 11.20 0.53 -16.10
C VAL A 191 11.32 2.06 -16.19
N ASN A 192 12.46 2.56 -16.57
CA ASN A 192 12.71 3.99 -16.76
C ASN A 192 13.77 4.23 -17.82
N GLN A 193 13.68 5.34 -18.54
CA GLN A 193 14.72 5.76 -19.50
C GLN A 193 15.97 6.29 -18.81
N ASP A 194 15.81 6.93 -17.65
CA ASP A 194 16.91 7.47 -16.85
C ASP A 194 17.39 6.43 -15.83
N GLN A 195 18.58 5.89 -16.07
CA GLN A 195 19.21 4.89 -15.22
C GLN A 195 19.65 5.43 -13.84
N ASP A 196 19.75 6.76 -13.70
CA ASP A 196 20.22 7.41 -12.48
C ASP A 196 19.06 7.70 -11.51
N GLU A 197 17.82 7.35 -11.87
CA GLU A 197 16.67 7.54 -11.00
C GLU A 197 16.76 6.71 -9.71
N PRO A 198 16.48 7.32 -8.55
CA PRO A 198 16.59 6.65 -7.25
C PRO A 198 15.78 5.35 -7.12
N PHE A 199 14.75 5.17 -7.95
CA PHE A 199 13.90 3.99 -7.89
C PHE A 199 14.66 2.71 -8.21
N PHE A 200 15.69 2.77 -9.06
CA PHE A 200 16.56 1.62 -9.35
C PHE A 200 17.33 1.10 -8.14
N GLN A 201 17.56 1.95 -7.10
CA GLN A 201 18.30 1.55 -5.90
C GLN A 201 17.54 0.53 -5.03
N ILE A 202 16.20 0.48 -5.16
CA ILE A 202 15.35 -0.46 -4.41
C ILE A 202 14.72 -1.54 -5.31
N ALA A 203 15.07 -1.55 -6.60
CA ALA A 203 14.55 -2.51 -7.56
C ALA A 203 15.29 -3.86 -7.47
N ASP A 204 14.53 -4.97 -7.48
CA ASP A 204 15.08 -6.31 -7.69
C ASP A 204 15.45 -6.54 -9.16
N LEU A 205 14.69 -5.89 -10.07
CA LEU A 205 14.96 -5.89 -11.50
C LEU A 205 14.74 -4.49 -12.07
N GLY A 206 15.79 -3.91 -12.66
CA GLY A 206 15.73 -2.66 -13.38
C GLY A 206 15.86 -2.86 -14.88
N VAL A 207 14.99 -2.22 -15.65
CA VAL A 207 15.02 -2.18 -17.12
C VAL A 207 15.18 -0.75 -17.56
N VAL A 208 16.33 -0.43 -18.17
CA VAL A 208 16.59 0.91 -18.72
C VAL A 208 16.11 0.96 -20.15
N GLY A 209 15.13 1.79 -20.45
CA GLY A 209 14.57 1.93 -21.78
C GLY A 209 13.23 2.66 -21.82
N ASP A 210 12.69 2.77 -23.02
CA ASP A 210 11.40 3.43 -23.24
C ASP A 210 10.24 2.55 -22.76
N LEU A 211 9.52 3.05 -21.78
CA LEU A 211 8.37 2.33 -21.22
C LEU A 211 7.23 2.15 -22.24
N HIS A 212 7.12 3.08 -23.23
CA HIS A 212 6.11 3.01 -24.29
C HIS A 212 6.42 1.91 -25.33
N GLU A 213 7.66 1.40 -25.37
CA GLU A 213 8.04 0.23 -26.15
C GLU A 213 8.01 -1.04 -25.28
N ILE A 214 8.56 -0.96 -24.07
CA ILE A 214 8.77 -2.12 -23.19
C ILE A 214 7.46 -2.66 -22.63
N ALA A 215 6.56 -1.79 -22.13
CA ALA A 215 5.33 -2.26 -21.49
C ALA A 215 4.35 -2.92 -22.48
N PRO A 216 4.12 -2.38 -23.71
CA PRO A 216 3.34 -3.09 -24.71
C PRO A 216 3.98 -4.42 -25.14
N ALA A 217 5.30 -4.46 -25.37
CA ALA A 217 5.99 -5.69 -25.75
C ALA A 217 5.86 -6.78 -24.65
N LEU A 218 6.01 -6.39 -23.38
CA LEU A 218 5.81 -7.28 -22.24
C LEU A 218 4.35 -7.77 -22.18
N THR A 219 3.40 -6.88 -22.42
CA THR A 219 1.96 -7.23 -22.45
C THR A 219 1.64 -8.28 -23.51
N GLU A 220 2.17 -8.13 -24.72
CA GLU A 220 1.97 -9.08 -25.80
C GLU A 220 2.62 -10.45 -25.48
N GLU A 221 3.83 -10.44 -24.93
CA GLU A 221 4.51 -11.67 -24.53
C GLU A 221 3.76 -12.41 -23.41
N LEU A 222 3.20 -11.69 -22.44
CA LEU A 222 2.37 -12.28 -21.37
C LEU A 222 1.10 -12.91 -21.92
N LYS A 223 0.40 -12.24 -22.84
CA LYS A 223 -0.79 -12.78 -23.51
C LYS A 223 -0.49 -14.02 -24.36
N ALA A 224 0.68 -14.07 -24.98
CA ALA A 224 1.10 -15.21 -25.77
C ALA A 224 1.40 -16.48 -24.95
N ARG A 225 1.65 -16.32 -23.63
CA ARG A 225 1.96 -17.43 -22.71
C ARG A 225 0.76 -17.91 -21.89
N GLN A 226 -0.37 -17.21 -21.95
CA GLN A 226 -1.63 -17.62 -21.31
C GLN A 226 -2.40 -18.61 -22.20
#